data_00fc83ac6a4ba155feb6018be07467a5
#
_entry.id   00fc83ac6a4ba155feb6018be07467a5
#
_cell.length_a   1.000
_cell.length_b   1.000
_cell.length_c   1.000
_cell.angle_alpha   90.00
_cell.angle_beta   90.00
_cell.angle_gamma   90.00
#
_symmetry.space_group_name_H-M   'P 1'
#
loop_
_entity.id
_entity.type
_entity.pdbx_description
1 polymer ?
#
loop_
_entity_poly.entity_id
_entity_poly.type
_entity_poly.pdbx_seq_one_letter_code
_entity_poly.pdbx_strand_id
1 'polypeptide(L)'
;MKIKISLLLLAVLCNFSVFAQSDFDKYFEKKSLRVDFALSGNLKSQSAAIQQLREEPVWGGPVKNLIDKSGYGGYYINVYDKATNKLIYSRGFNTLFEEWRSTEQAKTETQSWTNSASVPFPKTPVYIEITARDKADMQFHPLLKQEVDPKSIFIDRG
;
A
#
# COMPACT_ATOMS: atom_id res chain seq x y z
N MET A 1 28.86 35.00 -40.63
CA MET A 1 27.58 34.31 -40.81
C MET A 1 27.50 32.93 -40.12
N LYS A 2 28.60 32.27 -39.75
CA LYS A 2 28.64 30.94 -39.10
C LYS A 2 28.26 30.95 -37.58
N ILE A 3 28.50 32.05 -36.87
CA ILE A 3 28.25 32.17 -35.41
C ILE A 3 26.77 32.27 -35.08
N LYS A 4 25.95 32.90 -35.94
CA LYS A 4 24.48 33.06 -35.69
C LYS A 4 23.70 31.77 -35.83
N ILE A 5 24.17 30.80 -36.64
CA ILE A 5 23.51 29.50 -36.82
C ILE A 5 23.74 28.59 -35.60
N SER A 6 24.97 28.68 -35.01
CA SER A 6 25.31 27.88 -33.81
C SER A 6 24.50 28.29 -32.56
N LEU A 7 24.19 29.60 -32.42
CA LEU A 7 23.39 30.11 -31.31
C LEU A 7 21.91 29.72 -31.44
N LEU A 8 21.39 29.65 -32.68
CA LEU A 8 20.02 29.21 -32.95
C LEU A 8 19.84 27.72 -32.68
N LEU A 9 20.82 26.90 -32.98
CA LEU A 9 20.79 25.45 -32.71
C LEU A 9 20.83 25.14 -31.23
N LEU A 10 21.55 25.94 -30.43
CA LEU A 10 21.61 25.78 -28.96
C LEU A 10 20.30 26.15 -28.28
N ALA A 11 19.56 27.14 -28.82
CA ALA A 11 18.27 27.58 -28.27
C ALA A 11 17.13 26.55 -28.50
N VAL A 12 17.21 25.69 -29.52
CA VAL A 12 16.21 24.66 -29.83
C VAL A 12 16.37 23.43 -28.93
N LEU A 13 17.59 23.18 -28.37
CA LEU A 13 17.85 22.05 -27.49
C LEU A 13 17.35 22.24 -26.04
N CYS A 14 16.97 23.45 -25.64
CA CYS A 14 16.58 23.75 -24.25
C CYS A 14 15.09 23.58 -23.92
N ASN A 15 14.24 23.13 -24.85
CA ASN A 15 12.78 23.06 -24.64
C ASN A 15 12.23 21.64 -24.41
N PHE A 16 13.04 20.63 -24.17
CA PHE A 16 12.52 19.37 -23.67
C PHE A 16 12.36 19.45 -22.14
N SER A 17 11.25 20.05 -21.69
CA SER A 17 10.79 19.86 -20.33
C SER A 17 10.41 18.40 -20.18
N VAL A 18 11.33 17.58 -19.69
CA VAL A 18 11.02 16.23 -19.24
C VAL A 18 10.14 16.39 -17.98
N PHE A 19 8.83 16.32 -18.15
CA PHE A 19 7.94 16.16 -17.01
C PHE A 19 8.25 14.80 -16.40
N ALA A 20 9.03 14.77 -15.34
CA ALA A 20 9.23 13.58 -14.56
C ALA A 20 7.87 13.18 -13.99
N GLN A 21 7.32 12.08 -14.49
CA GLN A 21 6.09 11.51 -13.96
C GLN A 21 6.30 11.19 -12.47
N SER A 22 5.39 11.66 -11.60
CA SER A 22 5.47 11.34 -10.18
C SER A 22 5.32 9.82 -9.98
N ASP A 23 5.94 9.27 -8.94
CA ASP A 23 5.76 7.84 -8.61
C ASP A 23 4.28 7.49 -8.40
N PHE A 24 3.48 8.44 -7.87
CA PHE A 24 2.04 8.27 -7.74
C PHE A 24 1.38 8.11 -9.12
N ASP A 25 1.58 9.05 -10.04
CA ASP A 25 0.94 9.04 -11.36
C ASP A 25 1.39 7.86 -12.22
N LYS A 26 2.57 7.31 -11.94
CA LYS A 26 3.08 6.11 -12.60
C LYS A 26 2.27 4.86 -12.23
N TYR A 27 1.97 4.68 -10.94
CA TYR A 27 1.44 3.42 -10.42
C TYR A 27 -0.04 3.47 -10.06
N PHE A 28 -0.60 4.67 -9.80
CA PHE A 28 -1.90 4.82 -9.17
C PHE A 28 -2.84 5.77 -9.91
N GLU A 29 -4.14 5.56 -9.71
CA GLU A 29 -5.21 6.49 -10.04
C GLU A 29 -5.55 7.35 -8.81
N LYS A 30 -6.26 8.48 -9.04
CA LYS A 30 -6.75 9.36 -7.96
C LYS A 30 -8.00 8.81 -7.26
N LYS A 31 -8.09 7.49 -7.16
CA LYS A 31 -9.13 6.71 -6.49
C LYS A 31 -8.52 5.91 -5.36
N SER A 32 -9.34 5.39 -4.46
CA SER A 32 -8.92 4.47 -3.41
C SER A 32 -9.30 3.02 -3.75
N LEU A 33 -8.44 2.10 -3.35
CA LEU A 33 -8.80 0.71 -3.15
C LEU A 33 -8.93 0.48 -1.64
N ARG A 34 -10.18 0.33 -1.15
CA ARG A 34 -10.43 -0.10 0.21
C ARG A 34 -10.26 -1.60 0.29
N VAL A 35 -9.46 -2.01 1.24
CA VAL A 35 -9.16 -3.41 1.56
C VAL A 35 -9.79 -3.71 2.91
N ASP A 36 -10.88 -4.47 2.93
CA ASP A 36 -11.46 -4.99 4.16
C ASP A 36 -10.87 -6.37 4.42
N PHE A 37 -10.36 -6.58 5.63
CA PHE A 37 -9.67 -7.80 6.01
C PHE A 37 -9.96 -8.19 7.45
N ALA A 38 -9.95 -9.50 7.73
CA ALA A 38 -9.98 -10.02 9.07
C ALA A 38 -8.57 -10.21 9.61
N LEU A 39 -8.36 -9.83 10.86
CA LEU A 39 -7.27 -10.31 11.71
C LEU A 39 -7.84 -11.33 12.68
N SER A 40 -7.29 -12.53 12.70
CA SER A 40 -7.77 -13.63 13.53
C SER A 40 -6.63 -14.23 14.32
N GLY A 41 -6.89 -14.66 15.56
CA GLY A 41 -5.87 -15.31 16.37
C GLY A 41 -6.06 -15.10 17.85
N ASN A 42 -4.95 -15.25 18.60
CA ASN A 42 -4.87 -15.17 20.06
C ASN A 42 -3.51 -14.58 20.49
N LEU A 43 -3.15 -14.71 21.77
CA LEU A 43 -1.86 -14.23 22.27
C LEU A 43 -0.68 -14.81 21.49
N LYS A 44 -0.75 -16.12 21.09
CA LYS A 44 0.41 -16.86 20.54
C LYS A 44 0.51 -16.77 19.02
N SER A 45 -0.61 -16.66 18.34
CA SER A 45 -0.65 -16.70 16.87
C SER A 45 -1.66 -15.73 16.29
N GLN A 46 -1.42 -15.30 15.06
CA GLN A 46 -2.34 -14.47 14.30
C GLN A 46 -2.22 -14.73 12.81
N SER A 47 -3.28 -14.43 12.10
CA SER A 47 -3.37 -14.52 10.65
C SER A 47 -4.19 -13.36 10.09
N ALA A 48 -4.09 -13.10 8.80
CA ALA A 48 -4.91 -12.13 8.09
C ALA A 48 -5.56 -12.79 6.86
N ALA A 49 -6.76 -12.31 6.50
CA ALA A 49 -7.46 -12.73 5.29
C ALA A 49 -8.23 -11.53 4.70
N ILE A 50 -8.09 -11.27 3.39
CA ILE A 50 -8.91 -10.26 2.71
C ILE A 50 -10.33 -10.77 2.63
N GLN A 51 -11.29 -9.92 3.01
CA GLN A 51 -12.72 -10.19 2.99
C GLN A 51 -13.39 -9.53 1.78
N GLN A 52 -13.02 -8.28 1.48
CA GLN A 52 -13.58 -7.51 0.37
C GLN A 52 -12.57 -6.50 -0.15
N LEU A 53 -12.64 -6.26 -1.46
CA LEU A 53 -11.97 -5.15 -2.13
C LEU A 53 -13.04 -4.23 -2.70
N ARG A 54 -12.92 -2.91 -2.47
CA ARG A 54 -13.87 -1.92 -2.99
C ARG A 54 -13.12 -0.74 -3.62
N GLU A 55 -13.55 -0.35 -4.82
CA GLU A 55 -13.15 0.91 -5.42
C GLU A 55 -13.93 2.05 -4.78
N GLU A 56 -13.23 3.10 -4.36
CA GLU A 56 -13.83 4.33 -3.86
C GLU A 56 -13.38 5.51 -4.74
N PRO A 57 -14.27 6.50 -4.97
CA PRO A 57 -14.09 7.48 -6.06
C PRO A 57 -12.91 8.43 -5.86
N VAL A 58 -12.43 8.62 -4.62
CA VAL A 58 -11.41 9.64 -4.30
C VAL A 58 -10.30 9.04 -3.46
N TRP A 59 -9.04 9.34 -3.83
CA TRP A 59 -7.89 9.12 -2.97
C TRP A 59 -7.66 10.36 -2.07
N GLY A 60 -7.83 10.17 -0.76
CA GLY A 60 -7.63 11.23 0.24
C GLY A 60 -6.26 11.22 0.92
N GLY A 61 -5.37 10.29 0.54
CA GLY A 61 -4.05 10.14 1.14
C GLY A 61 -2.93 10.89 0.39
N PRO A 62 -1.66 10.64 0.77
CA PRO A 62 -0.51 11.30 0.16
C PRO A 62 -0.32 10.89 -1.30
N VAL A 63 0.09 11.88 -2.14
CA VAL A 63 0.55 11.66 -3.52
C VAL A 63 2.07 11.80 -3.64
N LYS A 64 2.73 12.15 -2.52
CA LYS A 64 4.18 12.18 -2.33
C LYS A 64 4.51 11.37 -1.07
N ASN A 65 5.76 10.92 -0.92
CA ASN A 65 6.18 10.12 0.24
C ASN A 65 5.27 8.88 0.44
N LEU A 66 5.09 8.11 -0.62
CA LEU A 66 4.17 6.97 -0.66
C LEU A 66 4.61 5.82 0.26
N ILE A 67 5.87 5.79 0.64
CA ILE A 67 6.44 4.77 1.52
C ILE A 67 6.56 5.37 2.92
N ASP A 68 5.86 4.76 3.86
CA ASP A 68 5.99 5.07 5.28
C ASP A 68 7.31 4.47 5.82
N LYS A 69 8.21 5.37 6.20
CA LYS A 69 9.55 5.01 6.75
C LYS A 69 9.61 5.15 8.26
N SER A 70 8.49 5.50 8.91
CA SER A 70 8.48 5.78 10.35
C SER A 70 8.74 4.53 11.19
N GLY A 71 8.34 3.37 10.68
CA GLY A 71 8.39 2.12 11.44
C GLY A 71 7.42 2.10 12.62
N TYR A 72 6.45 3.01 12.70
CA TYR A 72 5.45 3.02 13.77
C TYR A 72 4.24 2.13 13.45
N GLY A 73 3.54 1.71 14.51
CA GLY A 73 2.37 0.84 14.43
C GLY A 73 2.70 -0.64 14.67
N GLY A 74 1.66 -1.41 14.96
CA GLY A 74 1.73 -2.86 15.12
C GLY A 74 1.64 -3.61 13.79
N TYR A 75 1.11 -2.95 12.75
CA TYR A 75 0.89 -3.51 11.43
C TYR A 75 1.33 -2.55 10.33
N TYR A 76 1.59 -3.12 9.14
CA TYR A 76 1.73 -2.39 7.88
C TYR A 76 0.87 -3.01 6.80
N ILE A 77 0.29 -2.15 5.95
CA ILE A 77 -0.20 -2.52 4.63
C ILE A 77 0.83 -2.05 3.61
N ASN A 78 1.32 -2.98 2.80
CA ASN A 78 2.30 -2.77 1.75
C ASN A 78 1.69 -3.09 0.39
N VAL A 79 2.01 -2.29 -0.61
CA VAL A 79 1.63 -2.53 -2.01
C VAL A 79 2.89 -2.65 -2.84
N TYR A 80 3.04 -3.78 -3.53
CA TYR A 80 4.15 -4.04 -4.44
C TYR A 80 3.65 -4.10 -5.87
N ASP A 81 4.35 -3.44 -6.78
CA ASP A 81 4.13 -3.63 -8.22
C ASP A 81 4.44 -5.10 -8.58
N LYS A 82 3.45 -5.80 -9.16
CA LYS A 82 3.61 -7.24 -9.45
C LYS A 82 4.75 -7.51 -10.44
N ALA A 83 4.92 -6.65 -11.45
CA ALA A 83 5.88 -6.87 -12.51
C ALA A 83 7.33 -6.76 -12.04
N THR A 84 7.61 -5.85 -11.08
CA THR A 84 8.97 -5.55 -10.62
C THR A 84 9.23 -5.98 -9.18
N ASN A 85 8.19 -6.37 -8.45
CA ASN A 85 8.20 -6.61 -7.00
C ASN A 85 8.72 -5.40 -6.19
N LYS A 86 8.65 -4.18 -6.77
CA LYS A 86 9.04 -2.94 -6.09
C LYS A 86 7.93 -2.55 -5.11
N LEU A 87 8.29 -2.20 -3.88
CA LEU A 87 7.37 -1.55 -2.94
C LEU A 87 7.02 -0.16 -3.48
N ILE A 88 5.72 0.09 -3.71
CA ILE A 88 5.21 1.33 -4.31
C ILE A 88 4.31 2.14 -3.37
N TYR A 89 3.81 1.52 -2.30
CA TYR A 89 3.08 2.18 -1.23
C TYR A 89 3.22 1.38 0.07
N SER A 90 3.31 2.08 1.20
CA SER A 90 3.21 1.47 2.52
C SER A 90 2.60 2.43 3.55
N ARG A 91 1.89 1.87 4.53
CA ARG A 91 1.32 2.62 5.66
C ARG A 91 1.28 1.77 6.92
N GLY A 92 1.81 2.31 8.02
CA GLY A 92 1.69 1.72 9.35
C GLY A 92 0.32 2.05 9.98
N PHE A 93 -0.22 1.12 10.77
CA PHE A 93 -1.47 1.27 11.51
C PHE A 93 -1.50 0.42 12.78
N ASN A 94 -2.45 0.72 13.67
CA ASN A 94 -2.76 -0.08 14.86
C ASN A 94 -4.22 -0.56 14.80
N THR A 95 -4.56 -1.57 15.59
CA THR A 95 -5.89 -2.14 15.64
C THR A 95 -6.29 -2.47 17.08
N LEU A 96 -7.60 -2.46 17.35
CA LEU A 96 -8.15 -2.95 18.63
C LEU A 96 -7.87 -4.46 18.82
N PHE A 97 -7.73 -5.22 17.73
CA PHE A 97 -7.34 -6.62 17.80
C PHE A 97 -5.96 -6.81 18.45
N GLU A 98 -5.00 -5.93 18.17
CA GLU A 98 -3.69 -5.98 18.82
C GLU A 98 -3.78 -5.69 20.33
N GLU A 99 -4.62 -4.71 20.71
CA GLU A 99 -4.86 -4.40 22.13
C GLU A 99 -5.51 -5.60 22.83
N TRP A 100 -6.56 -6.18 22.24
CA TRP A 100 -7.21 -7.37 22.78
C TRP A 100 -6.23 -8.54 22.93
N ARG A 101 -5.34 -8.77 21.95
CA ARG A 101 -4.32 -9.83 22.03
C ARG A 101 -3.39 -9.70 23.24
N SER A 102 -3.31 -8.53 23.87
CA SER A 102 -2.50 -8.32 25.09
C SER A 102 -3.26 -8.63 26.39
N THR A 103 -4.54 -9.00 26.31
CA THR A 103 -5.39 -9.29 27.49
C THR A 103 -5.22 -10.73 27.98
N GLU A 104 -5.67 -11.00 29.23
CA GLU A 104 -5.74 -12.37 29.79
C GLU A 104 -6.65 -13.27 28.96
N GLN A 105 -7.74 -12.73 28.42
CA GLN A 105 -8.71 -13.47 27.60
C GLN A 105 -8.04 -14.07 26.35
N ALA A 106 -7.12 -13.36 25.73
CA ALA A 106 -6.41 -13.83 24.54
C ALA A 106 -5.47 -15.02 24.80
N LYS A 107 -5.21 -15.39 26.06
CA LYS A 107 -4.45 -16.58 26.41
C LYS A 107 -5.22 -17.88 26.17
N THR A 108 -6.54 -17.82 26.26
CA THR A 108 -7.45 -18.98 26.19
C THR A 108 -8.41 -18.94 25.03
N GLU A 109 -8.69 -17.75 24.47
CA GLU A 109 -9.66 -17.56 23.40
C GLU A 109 -8.97 -17.16 22.09
N THR A 110 -9.65 -17.50 20.98
CA THR A 110 -9.32 -17.03 19.63
C THR A 110 -10.45 -16.15 19.15
N GLN A 111 -10.12 -14.97 18.62
CA GLN A 111 -11.11 -14.05 18.06
C GLN A 111 -10.72 -13.64 16.63
N SER A 112 -11.71 -13.11 15.91
CA SER A 112 -11.55 -12.56 14.57
C SER A 112 -12.21 -11.18 14.50
N TRP A 113 -11.46 -10.18 14.02
CA TRP A 113 -11.88 -8.79 13.96
C TRP A 113 -11.74 -8.26 12.55
N THR A 114 -12.79 -7.67 12.02
CA THR A 114 -12.74 -6.99 10.72
C THR A 114 -12.06 -5.64 10.86
N ASN A 115 -11.19 -5.34 9.92
CA ASN A 115 -10.45 -4.09 9.79
C ASN A 115 -10.55 -3.60 8.34
N SER A 116 -10.33 -2.31 8.14
CA SER A 116 -10.27 -1.70 6.81
C SER A 116 -9.03 -0.84 6.68
N ALA A 117 -8.39 -0.91 5.53
CA ALA A 117 -7.31 0.00 5.14
C ALA A 117 -7.53 0.46 3.70
N SER A 118 -7.26 1.75 3.43
CA SER A 118 -7.32 2.28 2.07
C SER A 118 -5.91 2.49 1.52
N VAL A 119 -5.71 2.03 0.29
CA VAL A 119 -4.50 2.28 -0.50
C VAL A 119 -4.87 3.00 -1.79
N PRO A 120 -3.95 3.71 -2.47
CA PRO A 120 -4.28 4.29 -3.77
C PRO A 120 -4.64 3.19 -4.77
N PHE A 121 -5.62 3.43 -5.64
CA PHE A 121 -6.10 2.44 -6.61
C PHE A 121 -5.01 2.15 -7.65
N PRO A 122 -4.54 0.90 -7.80
CA PRO A 122 -3.44 0.57 -8.69
C PRO A 122 -3.89 0.57 -10.17
N LYS A 123 -3.01 0.98 -11.09
CA LYS A 123 -3.23 0.93 -12.55
C LYS A 123 -2.95 -0.44 -13.15
N THR A 124 -2.09 -1.20 -12.50
CA THR A 124 -1.60 -2.52 -12.93
C THR A 124 -1.70 -3.52 -11.78
N PRO A 125 -1.63 -4.83 -12.05
CA PRO A 125 -1.65 -5.84 -10.99
C PRO A 125 -0.56 -5.60 -9.93
N VAL A 126 -0.94 -5.77 -8.67
CA VAL A 126 -0.09 -5.56 -7.48
C VAL A 126 -0.18 -6.76 -6.53
N TYR A 127 0.76 -6.84 -5.60
CA TYR A 127 0.58 -7.62 -4.38
C TYR A 127 0.23 -6.68 -3.24
N ILE A 128 -0.83 -7.00 -2.51
CA ILE A 128 -1.16 -6.40 -1.22
C ILE A 128 -0.65 -7.34 -0.14
N GLU A 129 0.16 -6.79 0.77
CA GLU A 129 0.72 -7.52 1.89
C GLU A 129 0.32 -6.84 3.20
N ILE A 130 -0.12 -7.64 4.18
CA ILE A 130 -0.32 -7.19 5.56
C ILE A 130 0.75 -7.85 6.40
N THR A 131 1.52 -7.03 7.10
CA THR A 131 2.55 -7.48 8.04
C THR A 131 2.18 -7.10 9.46
N ALA A 132 2.65 -7.88 10.42
CA ALA A 132 2.54 -7.57 11.84
C ALA A 132 3.92 -7.49 12.48
N ARG A 133 4.07 -6.59 13.45
CA ARG A 133 5.28 -6.52 14.26
C ARG A 133 5.33 -7.71 15.22
N ASP A 134 6.40 -8.44 15.19
CA ASP A 134 6.70 -9.45 16.21
C ASP A 134 7.36 -8.77 17.43
N LYS A 135 6.85 -9.08 18.63
CA LYS A 135 7.38 -8.52 19.89
C LYS A 135 8.73 -9.13 20.29
N ALA A 136 9.10 -10.30 19.75
CA ALA A 136 10.34 -10.98 20.09
C ALA A 136 11.56 -10.36 19.40
N ASP A 137 11.41 -9.97 18.13
CA ASP A 137 12.51 -9.41 17.32
C ASP A 137 12.26 -7.95 16.87
N MET A 138 11.06 -7.41 17.16
CA MET A 138 10.61 -6.07 16.77
C MET A 138 10.58 -5.86 15.26
N GLN A 139 10.62 -6.93 14.45
CA GLN A 139 10.53 -6.89 13.00
C GLN A 139 9.10 -7.11 12.50
N PHE A 140 8.82 -6.68 11.28
CA PHE A 140 7.54 -6.92 10.63
C PHE A 140 7.59 -8.22 9.83
N HIS A 141 6.70 -9.16 10.16
CA HIS A 141 6.54 -10.43 9.47
C HIS A 141 5.23 -10.48 8.70
N PRO A 142 5.23 -11.05 7.48
CA PRO A 142 4.03 -11.13 6.66
C PRO A 142 2.99 -12.06 7.29
N LEU A 143 1.74 -11.57 7.38
CA LEU A 143 0.56 -12.37 7.72
C LEU A 143 -0.18 -12.82 6.46
N LEU A 144 -0.15 -11.97 5.44
CA LEU A 144 -0.84 -12.18 4.16
C LEU A 144 -0.06 -11.49 3.06
N LYS A 145 0.04 -12.14 1.90
CA LYS A 145 0.42 -11.51 0.63
C LYS A 145 -0.48 -12.06 -0.46
N GLN A 146 -1.26 -11.18 -1.10
CA GLN A 146 -2.26 -11.56 -2.10
C GLN A 146 -2.13 -10.70 -3.34
N GLU A 147 -2.24 -11.34 -4.50
CA GLU A 147 -2.33 -10.65 -5.78
C GLU A 147 -3.70 -9.97 -5.94
N VAL A 148 -3.68 -8.74 -6.44
CA VAL A 148 -4.87 -7.95 -6.80
C VAL A 148 -4.70 -7.40 -8.21
N ASP A 149 -5.56 -7.85 -9.12
CA ASP A 149 -5.68 -7.26 -10.45
C ASP A 149 -6.73 -6.14 -10.39
N PRO A 150 -6.39 -4.87 -10.74
CA PRO A 150 -7.36 -3.78 -10.74
C PRO A 150 -8.53 -3.98 -11.70
N LYS A 151 -8.44 -4.91 -12.65
CA LYS A 151 -9.53 -5.28 -13.57
C LYS A 151 -10.40 -6.42 -13.06
N SER A 152 -10.11 -6.96 -11.88
CA SER A 152 -10.84 -8.08 -11.31
C SER A 152 -12.32 -7.74 -11.09
N ILE A 153 -13.19 -8.69 -11.43
CA ILE A 153 -14.64 -8.63 -11.12
C ILE A 153 -14.94 -8.74 -9.62
N PHE A 154 -13.97 -9.17 -8.82
CA PHE A 154 -14.12 -9.28 -7.36
C PHE A 154 -13.88 -7.95 -6.64
N ILE A 155 -13.54 -6.88 -7.36
CA ILE A 155 -13.53 -5.52 -6.80
C ILE A 155 -14.94 -4.95 -6.93
N ASP A 156 -15.56 -4.67 -5.78
CA ASP A 156 -16.84 -3.95 -5.72
C ASP A 156 -16.64 -2.51 -6.21
N ARG A 157 -17.43 -2.11 -7.21
CA ARG A 157 -17.32 -0.76 -7.83
C ARG A 157 -18.54 0.13 -7.55
N GLY A 158 -19.44 -0.32 -6.65
CA GLY A 158 -20.67 0.40 -6.29
C GLY A 158 -21.85 0.10 -7.19
#